data_354db0b17283880912b4d0c36fa40358
#
_entry.id   354db0b17283880912b4d0c36fa40358
#
_cell.length_a   1.000
_cell.length_b   1.000
_cell.length_c   1.000
_cell.angle_alpha   90.00
_cell.angle_beta   90.00
_cell.angle_gamma   90.00
#
_symmetry.space_group_name_H-M   'P 1'
#
loop_
_entity.id
_entity.type
_entity.pdbx_description
1 polymer ?
#
loop_
_entity_poly.entity_id
_entity_poly.type
_entity_poly.pdbx_seq_one_letter_code
_entity_poly.pdbx_strand_id
1 'polypeptide(L)' 'MEYPHGWTCERTVLRLEYYVIRTLPRPEALAVAEHLEACVSCTQMLVLQWEEARERHV' A
#
# COMPACT_ATOMS: atom_id res chain seq x y z
N MET A 1 -15.81 8.99 2.99
CA MET A 1 -15.05 9.82 2.06
C MET A 1 -14.53 8.92 0.92
N GLU A 2 -14.80 9.32 -0.31
CA GLU A 2 -14.38 8.54 -1.47
C GLU A 2 -13.03 9.02 -1.99
N TYR A 3 -12.19 8.09 -2.37
CA TYR A 3 -10.90 8.39 -2.98
C TYR A 3 -11.04 8.37 -4.51
N PRO A 4 -10.24 9.14 -5.25
CA PRO A 4 -10.34 9.20 -6.71
C PRO A 4 -10.21 7.86 -7.41
N HIS A 5 -9.45 6.95 -6.84
CA HIS A 5 -9.23 5.61 -7.38
C HIS A 5 -10.29 4.58 -6.96
N GLY A 6 -11.26 4.99 -6.11
CA GLY A 6 -12.33 4.12 -5.65
C GLY A 6 -11.96 3.08 -4.61
N TRP A 7 -10.74 3.10 -4.11
CA TRP A 7 -10.28 2.15 -3.09
C TRP A 7 -10.47 2.70 -1.68
N THR A 8 -10.81 1.82 -0.74
CA THR A 8 -10.88 2.17 0.68
C THR A 8 -9.53 1.94 1.33
N CYS A 9 -9.36 2.49 2.54
CA CYS A 9 -8.15 2.24 3.32
C CYS A 9 -7.98 0.75 3.61
N GLU A 10 -9.08 0.08 3.97
CA GLU A 10 -9.04 -1.36 4.24
C GLU A 10 -8.53 -2.15 3.04
N ARG A 11 -9.06 -1.86 1.86
CA ARG A 11 -8.64 -2.54 0.65
C ARG A 11 -7.16 -2.28 0.35
N THR A 12 -6.72 -1.06 0.55
CA THR A 12 -5.33 -0.68 0.33
C THR A 12 -4.40 -1.40 1.30
N VAL A 13 -4.75 -1.42 2.58
CA VAL A 13 -3.92 -2.07 3.62
C VAL A 13 -3.74 -3.54 3.31
N LEU A 14 -4.80 -4.23 2.87
CA LEU A 14 -4.72 -5.65 2.53
C LEU A 14 -3.76 -5.92 1.36
N ARG A 15 -3.47 -4.92 0.57
CA ARG A 15 -2.58 -5.06 -0.59
C ARG A 15 -1.20 -4.47 -0.40
N LEU A 16 -0.93 -3.82 0.73
CA LEU A 16 0.37 -3.21 0.99
C LEU A 16 1.51 -4.22 0.96
N GLU A 17 1.29 -5.41 1.51
CA GLU A 17 2.31 -6.46 1.49
C GLU A 17 2.71 -6.80 0.06
N TYR A 18 1.72 -6.98 -0.81
CA TYR A 18 1.98 -7.29 -2.21
C TYR A 18 2.62 -6.12 -2.95
N TYR A 19 2.26 -4.89 -2.56
CA TYR A 19 2.87 -3.70 -3.13
C TYR A 19 4.36 -3.63 -2.79
N VAL A 20 4.72 -3.93 -1.55
CA VAL A 20 6.10 -3.90 -1.07
C VAL A 20 6.96 -4.93 -1.80
N ILE A 21 6.44 -6.14 -1.99
CA ILE A 21 7.18 -7.21 -2.66
C ILE A 21 7.00 -7.18 -4.18
N ARG A 22 6.30 -6.18 -4.68
CA ARG A 22 6.12 -5.91 -6.12
C ARG A 22 5.45 -7.04 -6.89
N THR A 23 4.41 -7.64 -6.30
CA THR A 23 3.64 -8.69 -6.97
C THR A 23 2.27 -8.22 -7.46
N LEU A 24 1.91 -6.95 -7.21
CA LEU A 24 0.65 -6.40 -7.68
C LEU A 24 0.69 -6.12 -9.19
N PRO A 25 -0.41 -6.39 -9.91
CA PRO A 25 -0.56 -5.91 -11.28
C PRO A 25 -0.43 -4.38 -11.31
N ARG A 26 0.06 -3.85 -12.41
CA ARG A 26 0.30 -2.41 -12.54
C ARG A 26 -0.92 -1.53 -12.19
N PRO A 27 -2.14 -1.84 -12.69
CA PRO A 27 -3.30 -1.02 -12.35
C PRO A 27 -3.57 -0.95 -10.84
N GLU A 28 -3.40 -2.07 -10.14
CA GLU A 28 -3.59 -2.11 -8.69
C GLU A 28 -2.46 -1.38 -7.97
N ALA A 29 -1.23 -1.54 -8.43
CA ALA A 29 -0.09 -0.84 -7.85
C ALA A 29 -0.27 0.67 -7.95
N LEU A 30 -0.77 1.17 -9.09
CA LEU A 30 -1.04 2.59 -9.28
C LEU A 30 -2.15 3.07 -8.34
N ALA A 31 -3.21 2.26 -8.15
CA ALA A 31 -4.28 2.60 -7.23
C ALA A 31 -3.78 2.70 -5.79
N VAL A 32 -2.92 1.78 -5.38
CA VAL A 32 -2.30 1.84 -4.05
C VAL A 32 -1.45 3.11 -3.92
N ALA A 33 -0.63 3.41 -4.92
CA ALA A 33 0.22 4.60 -4.89
C ALA A 33 -0.61 5.88 -4.76
N GLU A 34 -1.71 6.01 -5.52
CA GLU A 34 -2.60 7.15 -5.44
C GLU A 34 -3.24 7.27 -4.06
N HIS A 35 -3.67 6.14 -3.49
CA HIS A 35 -4.25 6.13 -2.16
C HIS A 35 -3.23 6.58 -1.11
N LEU A 36 -2.00 6.12 -1.21
CA LEU A 36 -0.94 6.50 -0.27
C LEU A 36 -0.67 8.00 -0.29
N GLU A 37 -0.76 8.63 -1.45
CA GLU A 37 -0.61 10.09 -1.55
C GLU A 37 -1.72 10.83 -0.83
N ALA A 38 -2.92 10.24 -0.77
CA ALA A 38 -4.10 10.87 -0.17
C ALA A 38 -4.34 10.47 1.29
N CYS A 39 -3.64 9.46 1.79
CA CYS A 39 -3.91 8.91 3.12
C CYS A 39 -2.62 8.70 3.91
N VAL A 40 -2.39 9.54 4.91
CA VAL A 40 -1.21 9.47 5.76
C VAL A 40 -1.18 8.17 6.56
N SER A 41 -2.35 7.72 7.03
CA SER A 41 -2.44 6.49 7.81
C SER A 41 -1.95 5.27 7.04
N CYS A 42 -2.35 5.16 5.77
CA CYS A 42 -1.91 4.06 4.92
C CYS A 42 -0.43 4.16 4.60
N THR A 43 0.08 5.38 4.44
CA THR A 43 1.51 5.60 4.22
C THR A 43 2.32 5.13 5.43
N GLN A 44 1.84 5.38 6.65
CA GLN A 44 2.50 4.89 7.85
C GLN A 44 2.49 3.37 7.92
N MET A 45 1.39 2.76 7.53
CA MET A 45 1.31 1.29 7.45
C MET A 45 2.31 0.73 6.43
N LEU A 46 2.50 1.42 5.33
CA LEU A 46 3.48 1.03 4.32
C LEU A 46 4.90 1.01 4.91
N VAL A 47 5.25 2.04 5.67
CA VAL A 47 6.58 2.11 6.31
C VAL A 47 6.78 0.92 7.24
N LEU A 48 5.77 0.56 8.03
CA LEU A 48 5.86 -0.59 8.92
C LEU A 48 6.05 -1.90 8.15
N GLN A 49 5.36 -2.05 7.04
CA GLN A 49 5.50 -3.24 6.19
C GLN A 49 6.91 -3.32 5.60
N TRP A 50 7.47 -2.20 5.17
CA TRP A 50 8.83 -2.16 4.66
C TRP A 50 9.85 -2.58 5.72
N GLU A 51 9.68 -2.09 6.94
CA GLU A 51 10.59 -2.44 8.04
C GLU A 51 10.56 -3.93 8.32
N GLU A 52 9.35 -4.54 8.34
CA GLU A 52 9.22 -5.97 8.51
C GLU A 52 9.87 -6.75 7.38
N ALA A 53 9.69 -6.30 6.15
CA ALA A 53 10.28 -6.96 4.99
C ALA A 53 11.81 -6.91 5.03
N ARG A 54 12.37 -5.78 5.49
CA ARG A 54 13.83 -5.64 5.63
C ARG A 54 14.37 -6.61 6.67
N GLU A 55 13.69 -6.77 7.77
CA GLU A 55 14.10 -7.69 8.82
C GLU A 55 14.10 -9.14 8.34
N ARG A 56 13.14 -9.49 7.49
CA ARG A 56 13.06 -10.85 6.95
C ARG A 56 14.16 -11.18 5.95
N HIS A 57 14.75 -10.16 5.35
CA HIS A 57 15.78 -10.34 4.32
C HIS A 57 17.21 -10.35 4.86
N VAL A 58 17.39 -10.16 6.12
CA VAL A 58 18.75 -10.15 6.73
C VAL A 58 19.27 -11.55 7.00
#